data_01c8f6d3250a8ebab193bd7667456836
#
_entry.id   01c8f6d3250a8ebab193bd7667456836
#
_cell.length_a   1.000
_cell.length_b   1.000
_cell.length_c   1.000
_cell.angle_alpha   90.00
_cell.angle_beta   90.00
_cell.angle_gamma   90.00
#
_symmetry.space_group_name_H-M   'P 1'
#
loop_
_entity.id
_entity.type
_entity.pdbx_description
1 polymer ?
#
loop_
_entity_poly.entity_id
_entity_poly.type
_entity_poly.pdbx_seq_one_letter_code
_entity_poly.pdbx_strand_id
1 'polypeptide(L)'
;MARKTSNDDGGDLIAIRKKDKPPYTDVLLVTGPAISGLLAGLAIPDLIGAEGFLGHLKSSMIALSAAGIAYGINRLAIERGALQTAIGTPLAGAVSIGSIAVVGIGLFAATFGGLVKDETDILQYEQYGEELRVYADDSVRAAQTSAQVAPIIGAIQSDLSAKYACEIKAGCISNAGISGEGPTSRTIGSKQQQVASVAQAVLELKQTRNAAEGRLAGLQSEFNGIIGKEDLGPAERRRQLQEISNEIGQTISRLQQAVPTALISAYAEDLREGALVPRNEEASQKLTDIMRGHARTLSAVINTAETQAGTPPSFPAKAGVSDTFGYIFHFLPLALIILVVELVFPSVLFFYTLFAYRQRVKRDYD
;
A
#
# COMPACT_ATOMS: atom_id res chain seq x y z
N MET A 1 -37.07 41.36 -62.44
CA MET A 1 -37.01 40.20 -61.58
C MET A 1 -36.13 40.53 -60.33
N ALA A 2 -36.80 40.91 -59.27
CA ALA A 2 -36.10 41.26 -58.01
C ALA A 2 -35.96 39.99 -57.15
N ARG A 3 -34.71 39.64 -56.81
CA ARG A 3 -34.40 38.54 -55.97
C ARG A 3 -34.64 38.96 -54.50
N LYS A 4 -35.73 38.51 -53.93
CA LYS A 4 -36.07 38.68 -52.51
C LYS A 4 -35.05 37.85 -51.66
N THR A 5 -34.11 38.55 -51.10
CA THR A 5 -33.17 37.93 -50.13
C THR A 5 -33.92 37.66 -48.83
N SER A 6 -34.19 36.42 -48.56
CA SER A 6 -34.81 35.96 -47.32
C SER A 6 -33.82 36.16 -46.14
N ASN A 7 -34.11 37.17 -45.33
CA ASN A 7 -33.41 37.42 -44.06
C ASN A 7 -34.25 36.94 -42.86
N ASP A 8 -35.20 36.00 -43.09
CA ASP A 8 -36.19 35.57 -42.09
C ASP A 8 -35.92 34.22 -41.46
N ASP A 9 -34.84 33.53 -41.88
CA ASP A 9 -34.58 32.14 -41.41
C ASP A 9 -34.29 32.02 -39.90
N GLY A 10 -33.81 33.09 -39.25
CA GLY A 10 -33.54 33.11 -37.81
C GLY A 10 -34.79 33.23 -36.93
N GLY A 11 -35.81 33.93 -37.41
CA GLY A 11 -37.07 34.14 -36.69
C GLY A 11 -37.95 32.90 -36.66
N ASP A 12 -38.04 32.19 -37.77
CA ASP A 12 -38.81 30.94 -37.89
C ASP A 12 -38.19 29.80 -37.07
N LEU A 13 -36.87 29.70 -37.03
CA LEU A 13 -36.17 28.72 -36.18
C LEU A 13 -36.42 28.95 -34.69
N ILE A 14 -36.54 30.23 -34.26
CA ILE A 14 -36.86 30.60 -32.88
C ILE A 14 -38.32 30.28 -32.55
N ALA A 15 -39.23 30.46 -33.50
CA ALA A 15 -40.65 30.15 -33.36
C ALA A 15 -40.89 28.63 -33.24
N ILE A 16 -40.23 27.84 -34.09
CA ILE A 16 -40.24 26.36 -34.00
C ILE A 16 -39.73 25.91 -32.63
N ARG A 17 -38.62 26.51 -32.12
CA ARG A 17 -38.04 26.18 -30.85
C ARG A 17 -38.99 26.35 -29.65
N LYS A 18 -39.84 27.35 -29.62
CA LYS A 18 -40.70 27.69 -28.47
C LYS A 18 -41.99 26.89 -28.43
N LYS A 19 -42.53 26.48 -29.59
CA LYS A 19 -43.82 25.81 -29.71
C LYS A 19 -43.73 24.28 -29.68
N ASP A 20 -42.53 23.74 -29.94
CA ASP A 20 -42.33 22.33 -30.31
C ASP A 20 -41.40 21.54 -29.41
N LYS A 21 -41.01 22.09 -28.25
CA LYS A 21 -40.26 21.34 -27.24
C LYS A 21 -41.09 20.15 -26.73
N PRO A 22 -40.50 18.93 -26.65
CA PRO A 22 -41.20 17.84 -25.99
C PRO A 22 -41.55 18.22 -24.54
N PRO A 23 -42.77 17.91 -24.09
CA PRO A 23 -43.14 18.15 -22.69
C PRO A 23 -42.13 17.41 -21.80
N TYR A 24 -41.76 17.94 -20.68
CA TYR A 24 -40.76 17.41 -19.72
C TYR A 24 -39.28 17.68 -20.06
N THR A 25 -38.88 18.10 -21.25
CA THR A 25 -37.46 18.37 -21.56
C THR A 25 -36.88 19.44 -20.64
N ASP A 26 -37.63 20.48 -20.30
CA ASP A 26 -37.16 21.56 -19.41
C ASP A 26 -36.97 21.06 -17.97
N VAL A 27 -37.87 20.20 -17.49
CA VAL A 27 -37.77 19.60 -16.14
C VAL A 27 -36.56 18.68 -16.09
N LEU A 28 -36.39 17.81 -17.09
CA LEU A 28 -35.28 16.86 -17.14
C LEU A 28 -33.92 17.53 -17.32
N LEU A 29 -33.89 18.67 -18.08
CA LEU A 29 -32.68 19.48 -18.24
C LEU A 29 -32.21 20.15 -16.93
N VAL A 30 -33.11 20.39 -15.99
CA VAL A 30 -32.77 20.96 -14.67
C VAL A 30 -32.47 19.88 -13.65
N THR A 31 -33.25 18.78 -13.63
CA THR A 31 -33.07 17.71 -12.62
C THR A 31 -31.76 16.95 -12.77
N GLY A 32 -31.30 16.65 -13.98
CA GLY A 32 -30.02 15.96 -14.21
C GLY A 32 -28.86 16.72 -13.59
N PRO A 33 -28.56 17.96 -14.01
CA PRO A 33 -27.48 18.76 -13.40
C PRO A 33 -27.65 19.06 -11.92
N ALA A 34 -28.90 19.12 -11.42
CA ALA A 34 -29.11 19.25 -9.97
C ALA A 34 -28.65 18.04 -9.19
N ILE A 35 -28.95 16.83 -9.70
CA ILE A 35 -28.44 15.58 -9.10
C ILE A 35 -26.91 15.50 -9.22
N SER A 36 -26.34 15.81 -10.39
CA SER A 36 -24.89 15.88 -10.59
C SER A 36 -24.24 16.88 -9.63
N GLY A 37 -24.85 18.03 -9.42
CA GLY A 37 -24.39 19.05 -8.48
C GLY A 37 -24.39 18.59 -7.02
N LEU A 38 -25.42 17.84 -6.63
CA LEU A 38 -25.49 17.22 -5.30
C LEU A 38 -24.41 16.16 -5.12
N LEU A 39 -24.26 15.25 -6.07
CA LEU A 39 -23.22 14.20 -6.03
C LEU A 39 -21.80 14.81 -6.01
N ALA A 40 -21.56 15.81 -6.86
CA ALA A 40 -20.29 16.55 -6.85
C ALA A 40 -20.08 17.30 -5.53
N GLY A 41 -21.14 17.83 -4.93
CA GLY A 41 -21.11 18.51 -3.63
C GLY A 41 -20.67 17.60 -2.49
N LEU A 42 -21.02 16.32 -2.56
CA LEU A 42 -20.58 15.28 -1.61
C LEU A 42 -19.15 14.82 -1.89
N ALA A 43 -18.76 14.71 -3.16
CA ALA A 43 -17.48 14.14 -3.58
C ALA A 43 -16.30 15.13 -3.50
N ILE A 44 -16.52 16.41 -3.85
CA ILE A 44 -15.45 17.40 -3.99
C ILE A 44 -14.74 17.72 -2.66
N PRO A 45 -15.40 17.79 -1.48
CA PRO A 45 -14.72 17.99 -0.21
C PRO A 45 -13.61 16.97 0.02
N ASP A 46 -13.91 15.70 -0.20
CA ASP A 46 -12.96 14.60 0.01
C ASP A 46 -11.86 14.60 -1.05
N LEU A 47 -12.22 14.93 -2.30
CA LEU A 47 -11.27 15.01 -3.40
C LEU A 47 -10.17 16.05 -3.16
N ILE A 48 -10.52 17.25 -2.66
CA ILE A 48 -9.57 18.35 -2.42
C ILE A 48 -9.03 18.37 -0.98
N GLY A 49 -9.48 17.46 -0.12
CA GLY A 49 -9.12 17.43 1.30
C GLY A 49 -9.58 18.71 2.03
N ALA A 50 -10.83 19.11 1.80
CA ALA A 50 -11.39 20.33 2.39
C ALA A 50 -11.63 20.14 3.88
N GLU A 51 -10.88 20.89 4.71
CA GLU A 51 -11.05 20.91 6.16
C GLU A 51 -11.64 22.25 6.63
N GLY A 52 -12.54 22.18 7.59
CA GLY A 52 -13.15 23.33 8.21
C GLY A 52 -14.14 24.09 7.30
N PHE A 53 -14.78 25.13 7.84
CA PHE A 53 -15.83 25.88 7.18
C PHE A 53 -15.42 26.48 5.82
N LEU A 54 -14.21 27.07 5.74
CA LEU A 54 -13.70 27.66 4.49
C LEU A 54 -13.40 26.59 3.42
N GLY A 55 -12.96 25.40 3.82
CA GLY A 55 -12.76 24.28 2.91
C GLY A 55 -14.07 23.82 2.29
N HIS A 56 -15.10 23.60 3.12
CA HIS A 56 -16.44 23.21 2.64
C HIS A 56 -17.10 24.31 1.80
N LEU A 57 -16.89 25.59 2.09
CA LEU A 57 -17.38 26.69 1.27
C LEU A 57 -16.75 26.67 -0.13
N LYS A 58 -15.42 26.51 -0.22
CA LYS A 58 -14.69 26.41 -1.50
C LYS A 58 -15.17 25.21 -2.32
N SER A 59 -15.28 24.04 -1.71
CA SER A 59 -15.75 22.83 -2.41
C SER A 59 -17.19 22.98 -2.92
N SER A 60 -18.08 23.59 -2.15
CA SER A 60 -19.46 23.89 -2.59
C SER A 60 -19.50 24.84 -3.78
N MET A 61 -18.63 25.86 -3.81
CA MET A 61 -18.51 26.77 -4.95
C MET A 61 -18.01 26.04 -6.20
N ILE A 62 -17.04 25.13 -6.07
CA ILE A 62 -16.54 24.33 -7.19
C ILE A 62 -17.64 23.39 -7.70
N ALA A 63 -18.37 22.71 -6.81
CA ALA A 63 -19.48 21.84 -7.17
C ALA A 63 -20.59 22.57 -7.94
N LEU A 64 -20.99 23.75 -7.44
CA LEU A 64 -21.99 24.60 -8.11
C LEU A 64 -21.50 25.08 -9.49
N SER A 65 -20.24 25.44 -9.60
CA SER A 65 -19.64 25.86 -10.87
C SER A 65 -19.63 24.72 -11.88
N ALA A 66 -19.21 23.49 -11.45
CA ALA A 66 -19.21 22.30 -12.29
C ALA A 66 -20.62 21.94 -12.76
N ALA A 67 -21.61 21.96 -11.85
CA ALA A 67 -23.02 21.74 -12.18
C ALA A 67 -23.57 22.79 -13.16
N GLY A 68 -23.19 24.06 -12.97
CA GLY A 68 -23.59 25.17 -13.88
C GLY A 68 -23.01 25.01 -15.28
N ILE A 69 -21.75 24.63 -15.40
CA ILE A 69 -21.09 24.35 -16.68
C ILE A 69 -21.75 23.13 -17.35
N ALA A 70 -21.96 22.05 -16.62
CA ALA A 70 -22.63 20.85 -17.13
C ALA A 70 -24.06 21.18 -17.65
N TYR A 71 -24.82 21.92 -16.85
CA TYR A 71 -26.15 22.39 -17.27
C TYR A 71 -26.08 23.20 -18.57
N GLY A 72 -25.18 24.18 -18.65
CA GLY A 72 -25.03 25.03 -19.81
C GLY A 72 -24.68 24.24 -21.09
N ILE A 73 -23.72 23.33 -21.00
CA ILE A 73 -23.27 22.48 -22.10
C ILE A 73 -24.37 21.49 -22.52
N ASN A 74 -24.97 20.78 -21.57
CA ASN A 74 -26.06 19.85 -21.86
C ASN A 74 -27.27 20.56 -22.48
N ARG A 75 -27.63 21.73 -21.96
CA ARG A 75 -28.69 22.53 -22.52
C ARG A 75 -28.40 22.96 -23.96
N LEU A 76 -27.20 23.46 -24.23
CA LEU A 76 -26.79 23.88 -25.57
C LEU A 76 -26.78 22.70 -26.56
N ALA A 77 -26.23 21.55 -26.12
CA ALA A 77 -26.17 20.33 -26.92
C ALA A 77 -27.58 19.80 -27.24
N ILE A 78 -28.49 19.77 -26.26
CA ILE A 78 -29.84 19.21 -26.41
C ILE A 78 -30.75 20.20 -27.15
N GLU A 79 -30.76 21.50 -26.80
CA GLU A 79 -31.66 22.44 -27.41
C GLU A 79 -31.24 22.87 -28.83
N ARG A 80 -29.93 23.16 -29.03
CA ARG A 80 -29.44 23.64 -30.35
C ARG A 80 -28.88 22.52 -31.20
N GLY A 81 -28.06 21.65 -30.59
CA GLY A 81 -27.39 20.59 -31.32
C GLY A 81 -28.35 19.55 -31.87
N ALA A 82 -29.35 19.10 -31.09
CA ALA A 82 -30.35 18.16 -31.58
C ALA A 82 -31.21 18.77 -32.71
N LEU A 83 -31.61 20.06 -32.61
CA LEU A 83 -32.37 20.74 -33.65
C LEU A 83 -31.56 20.86 -34.94
N GLN A 84 -30.31 21.33 -34.89
CA GLN A 84 -29.46 21.48 -36.07
C GLN A 84 -29.18 20.10 -36.72
N THR A 85 -29.02 19.06 -35.93
CA THR A 85 -28.87 17.70 -36.45
C THR A 85 -30.13 17.20 -37.15
N ALA A 86 -31.31 17.56 -36.63
CA ALA A 86 -32.60 17.20 -37.23
C ALA A 86 -32.81 17.86 -38.60
N ILE A 87 -32.28 19.08 -38.79
CA ILE A 87 -32.39 19.88 -40.04
C ILE A 87 -31.34 19.45 -41.09
N GLY A 88 -30.45 18.49 -40.78
CA GLY A 88 -29.52 17.95 -41.75
C GLY A 88 -28.04 18.35 -41.56
N THR A 89 -27.66 18.89 -40.42
CA THR A 89 -26.25 19.17 -40.08
C THR A 89 -25.65 18.09 -39.15
N PRO A 90 -25.11 16.95 -39.66
CA PRO A 90 -24.64 15.85 -38.85
C PRO A 90 -23.44 16.22 -37.95
N LEU A 91 -22.63 17.20 -38.37
CA LEU A 91 -21.51 17.71 -37.58
C LEU A 91 -21.99 18.30 -36.23
N ALA A 92 -23.13 18.99 -36.22
CA ALA A 92 -23.69 19.52 -34.96
C ALA A 92 -24.05 18.43 -33.97
N GLY A 93 -24.54 17.27 -34.45
CA GLY A 93 -24.81 16.10 -33.63
C GLY A 93 -23.53 15.50 -33.03
N ALA A 94 -22.49 15.34 -33.85
CA ALA A 94 -21.23 14.82 -33.41
C ALA A 94 -20.57 15.71 -32.34
N VAL A 95 -20.56 17.02 -32.54
CA VAL A 95 -20.05 18.00 -31.57
C VAL A 95 -20.88 17.97 -30.26
N SER A 96 -22.19 17.86 -30.36
CA SER A 96 -23.08 17.82 -29.19
C SER A 96 -22.86 16.56 -28.36
N ILE A 97 -22.81 15.38 -28.97
CA ILE A 97 -22.53 14.11 -28.30
C ILE A 97 -21.12 14.13 -27.70
N GLY A 98 -20.14 14.62 -28.46
CA GLY A 98 -18.76 14.78 -27.97
C GLY A 98 -18.69 15.69 -26.73
N SER A 99 -19.40 16.78 -26.72
CA SER A 99 -19.46 17.72 -25.59
C SER A 99 -20.10 17.07 -24.34
N ILE A 100 -21.22 16.34 -24.52
CA ILE A 100 -21.88 15.59 -23.46
C ILE A 100 -20.92 14.52 -22.90
N ALA A 101 -20.23 13.79 -23.78
CA ALA A 101 -19.29 12.75 -23.37
C ALA A 101 -18.10 13.32 -22.57
N VAL A 102 -17.47 14.39 -23.03
CA VAL A 102 -16.34 15.02 -22.35
C VAL A 102 -16.74 15.53 -20.96
N VAL A 103 -17.86 16.23 -20.86
CA VAL A 103 -18.36 16.74 -19.58
C VAL A 103 -18.80 15.59 -18.67
N GLY A 104 -19.53 14.61 -19.19
CA GLY A 104 -20.00 13.45 -18.44
C GLY A 104 -18.84 12.60 -17.89
N ILE A 105 -17.80 12.35 -18.67
CA ILE A 105 -16.60 11.64 -18.22
C ILE A 105 -15.86 12.44 -17.14
N GLY A 106 -15.72 13.75 -17.33
CA GLY A 106 -15.08 14.62 -16.34
C GLY A 106 -15.81 14.64 -15.00
N LEU A 107 -17.14 14.78 -15.03
CA LEU A 107 -17.98 14.73 -13.83
C LEU A 107 -17.98 13.35 -13.19
N PHE A 108 -18.10 12.28 -13.99
CA PHE A 108 -17.99 10.91 -13.50
C PHE A 108 -16.67 10.70 -12.75
N ALA A 109 -15.54 11.10 -13.34
CA ALA A 109 -14.24 10.94 -12.72
C ALA A 109 -14.11 11.70 -11.39
N ALA A 110 -14.59 12.95 -11.36
CA ALA A 110 -14.55 13.78 -10.16
C ALA A 110 -15.48 13.25 -9.06
N THR A 111 -16.70 12.88 -9.41
CA THR A 111 -17.73 12.41 -8.48
C THR A 111 -17.37 11.02 -7.94
N PHE A 112 -17.03 10.08 -8.82
CA PHE A 112 -16.63 8.73 -8.42
C PHE A 112 -15.36 8.78 -7.57
N GLY A 113 -14.31 9.47 -8.07
CA GLY A 113 -13.04 9.59 -7.38
C GLY A 113 -13.17 10.23 -5.99
N GLY A 114 -14.06 11.21 -5.82
CA GLY A 114 -14.30 11.84 -4.52
C GLY A 114 -15.08 10.94 -3.56
N LEU A 115 -16.18 10.32 -4.03
CA LEU A 115 -17.05 9.50 -3.17
C LEU A 115 -16.39 8.21 -2.66
N VAL A 116 -15.45 7.62 -3.42
CA VAL A 116 -14.81 6.36 -3.01
C VAL A 116 -13.39 6.53 -2.47
N LYS A 117 -12.93 7.78 -2.33
CA LYS A 117 -11.55 8.06 -1.94
C LYS A 117 -11.20 7.50 -0.57
N ASP A 118 -12.05 7.76 0.42
CA ASP A 118 -11.79 7.34 1.81
C ASP A 118 -11.81 5.81 1.94
N GLU A 119 -12.76 5.14 1.27
CA GLU A 119 -12.79 3.69 1.22
C GLU A 119 -11.58 3.12 0.46
N THR A 120 -11.12 3.81 -0.59
CA THR A 120 -9.89 3.42 -1.30
C THR A 120 -8.66 3.55 -0.41
N ASP A 121 -8.54 4.64 0.35
CA ASP A 121 -7.46 4.80 1.34
C ASP A 121 -7.52 3.67 2.39
N ILE A 122 -8.70 3.28 2.87
CA ILE A 122 -8.88 2.16 3.81
C ILE A 122 -8.39 0.84 3.20
N LEU A 123 -8.80 0.52 1.97
CA LEU A 123 -8.35 -0.70 1.27
C LEU A 123 -6.83 -0.73 1.06
N GLN A 124 -6.23 0.40 0.77
CA GLN A 124 -4.77 0.52 0.67
C GLN A 124 -4.08 0.31 2.02
N TYR A 125 -4.65 0.81 3.12
CA TYR A 125 -4.11 0.57 4.46
C TYR A 125 -4.27 -0.89 4.90
N GLU A 126 -5.37 -1.56 4.54
CA GLU A 126 -5.55 -2.99 4.79
C GLU A 126 -4.51 -3.83 4.05
N GLN A 127 -4.31 -3.55 2.76
CA GLN A 127 -3.29 -4.22 1.97
C GLN A 127 -1.88 -3.98 2.54
N TYR A 128 -1.56 -2.73 2.86
CA TYR A 128 -0.29 -2.36 3.47
C TYR A 128 -0.09 -3.05 4.84
N GLY A 129 -1.14 -3.10 5.67
CA GLY A 129 -1.12 -3.77 6.96
C GLY A 129 -0.78 -5.26 6.83
N GLU A 130 -1.32 -5.94 5.81
CA GLU A 130 -0.99 -7.34 5.52
C GLU A 130 0.46 -7.50 5.03
N GLU A 131 0.94 -6.63 4.13
CA GLU A 131 2.34 -6.63 3.69
C GLU A 131 3.31 -6.38 4.87
N LEU A 132 2.95 -5.44 5.74
CA LEU A 132 3.73 -5.12 6.94
C LEU A 132 3.75 -6.28 7.94
N ARG A 133 2.63 -7.01 8.08
CA ARG A 133 2.53 -8.22 8.89
C ARG A 133 3.44 -9.33 8.35
N VAL A 134 3.39 -9.59 7.05
CA VAL A 134 4.26 -10.60 6.41
C VAL A 134 5.73 -10.24 6.61
N TYR A 135 6.10 -8.97 6.42
CA TYR A 135 7.45 -8.50 6.65
C TYR A 135 7.91 -8.66 8.12
N ALA A 136 7.01 -8.38 9.08
CA ALA A 136 7.29 -8.57 10.49
C ALA A 136 7.48 -10.06 10.84
N ASP A 137 6.59 -10.92 10.36
CA ASP A 137 6.65 -12.37 10.57
C ASP A 137 7.94 -12.97 9.97
N ASP A 138 8.33 -12.53 8.77
CA ASP A 138 9.57 -12.98 8.13
C ASP A 138 10.81 -12.52 8.92
N SER A 139 10.79 -11.31 9.47
CA SER A 139 11.88 -10.78 10.31
C SER A 139 12.01 -11.55 11.63
N VAL A 140 10.88 -11.89 12.27
CA VAL A 140 10.85 -12.72 13.48
C VAL A 140 11.35 -14.14 13.17
N ARG A 141 10.92 -14.71 12.04
CA ARG A 141 11.36 -16.04 11.58
C ARG A 141 12.86 -16.08 11.29
N ALA A 142 13.42 -15.07 10.63
CA ALA A 142 14.84 -14.95 10.38
C ALA A 142 15.64 -14.90 11.70
N ALA A 143 15.17 -14.11 12.68
CA ALA A 143 15.78 -14.08 14.01
C ALA A 143 15.65 -15.42 14.75
N GLN A 144 14.55 -16.14 14.59
CA GLN A 144 14.35 -17.47 15.15
C GLN A 144 15.33 -18.49 14.55
N THR A 145 15.51 -18.47 13.23
CA THR A 145 16.46 -19.36 12.55
C THR A 145 17.90 -19.09 13.02
N SER A 146 18.27 -17.82 13.18
CA SER A 146 19.56 -17.43 13.75
C SER A 146 19.73 -17.91 15.21
N ALA A 147 18.65 -17.96 15.99
CA ALA A 147 18.68 -18.47 17.35
C ALA A 147 18.82 -20.00 17.44
N GLN A 148 18.64 -20.76 16.35
CA GLN A 148 18.84 -22.22 16.31
C GLN A 148 20.29 -22.64 16.49
N VAL A 149 21.24 -21.71 16.41
CA VAL A 149 22.64 -21.98 16.79
C VAL A 149 22.85 -22.22 18.31
N ALA A 150 21.90 -21.79 19.15
CA ALA A 150 21.98 -21.87 20.60
C ALA A 150 22.34 -23.29 21.15
N PRO A 151 21.65 -24.36 20.71
CA PRO A 151 22.02 -25.73 21.20
C PRO A 151 23.40 -26.14 20.77
N ILE A 152 23.90 -25.71 19.60
CA ILE A 152 25.26 -26.03 19.13
C ILE A 152 26.28 -25.27 19.96
N ILE A 153 26.06 -23.98 20.21
CA ILE A 153 26.92 -23.18 21.08
C ILE A 153 26.96 -23.78 22.49
N GLY A 154 25.83 -24.23 23.05
CA GLY A 154 25.75 -24.92 24.32
C GLY A 154 26.52 -26.24 24.33
N ALA A 155 26.46 -27.02 23.25
CA ALA A 155 27.22 -28.27 23.10
C ALA A 155 28.74 -27.99 23.05
N ILE A 156 29.18 -26.98 22.31
CA ILE A 156 30.58 -26.55 22.24
C ILE A 156 31.08 -26.12 23.63
N GLN A 157 30.27 -25.29 24.32
CA GLN A 157 30.60 -24.81 25.66
C GLN A 157 30.75 -25.97 26.65
N SER A 158 29.84 -26.94 26.61
CA SER A 158 29.87 -28.14 27.45
C SER A 158 31.11 -29.02 27.16
N ASP A 159 31.41 -29.25 25.88
CA ASP A 159 32.57 -30.05 25.46
C ASP A 159 33.89 -29.39 25.88
N LEU A 160 34.02 -28.07 25.66
CA LEU A 160 35.22 -27.32 26.10
C LEU A 160 35.37 -27.32 27.61
N SER A 161 34.27 -27.22 28.37
CA SER A 161 34.30 -27.29 29.83
C SER A 161 34.74 -28.65 30.33
N ALA A 162 34.27 -29.74 29.72
CA ALA A 162 34.67 -31.09 30.04
C ALA A 162 36.17 -31.33 29.75
N LYS A 163 36.65 -30.84 28.59
CA LYS A 163 38.06 -30.95 28.19
C LYS A 163 38.97 -30.11 29.09
N TYR A 164 38.55 -28.90 29.47
CA TYR A 164 39.29 -28.09 30.44
C TYR A 164 39.44 -28.79 31.79
N ALA A 165 38.31 -29.31 32.31
CA ALA A 165 38.34 -30.04 33.57
C ALA A 165 39.20 -31.30 33.53
N CYS A 166 39.15 -32.05 32.40
CA CYS A 166 39.99 -33.24 32.21
C CYS A 166 41.48 -32.88 32.12
N GLU A 167 41.79 -31.79 31.38
CA GLU A 167 43.19 -31.34 31.21
C GLU A 167 43.80 -30.93 32.54
N ILE A 168 43.08 -30.20 33.40
CA ILE A 168 43.53 -29.80 34.72
C ILE A 168 43.76 -31.03 35.65
N LYS A 169 42.89 -32.04 35.57
CA LYS A 169 42.93 -33.20 36.44
C LYS A 169 43.96 -34.25 36.01
N ALA A 170 44.09 -34.47 34.71
CA ALA A 170 44.81 -35.64 34.18
C ALA A 170 45.64 -35.36 32.92
N GLY A 171 45.71 -34.11 32.41
CA GLY A 171 46.45 -33.80 31.20
C GLY A 171 45.96 -34.54 29.97
N CYS A 172 44.62 -34.66 29.80
CA CYS A 172 43.99 -35.53 28.80
C CYS A 172 44.31 -35.12 27.34
N ILE A 173 44.53 -33.84 27.08
CA ILE A 173 44.87 -33.32 25.76
C ILE A 173 46.39 -33.25 25.58
N SER A 174 47.09 -32.77 26.59
CA SER A 174 48.56 -32.60 26.56
C SER A 174 49.35 -33.89 26.72
N ASN A 175 48.72 -34.97 27.17
CA ASN A 175 49.37 -36.22 27.58
C ASN A 175 50.49 -36.00 28.60
N ALA A 176 50.47 -34.88 29.31
CA ALA A 176 51.59 -34.53 30.23
C ALA A 176 51.66 -35.36 31.50
N GLY A 177 50.61 -36.14 31.86
CA GLY A 177 50.55 -36.96 33.06
C GLY A 177 50.64 -36.18 34.39
N ILE A 178 50.59 -34.84 34.31
CA ILE A 178 50.73 -33.93 35.45
C ILE A 178 49.42 -33.11 35.56
N SER A 179 48.83 -33.08 36.75
CA SER A 179 47.67 -32.24 37.05
C SER A 179 48.09 -30.79 37.28
N GLY A 180 47.27 -29.85 36.82
CA GLY A 180 47.48 -28.43 37.05
C GLY A 180 47.25 -27.53 35.80
N GLU A 181 47.39 -26.24 36.02
CA GLU A 181 47.28 -25.27 34.93
C GLU A 181 48.56 -25.22 34.09
N GLY A 182 48.42 -25.50 32.80
CA GLY A 182 49.50 -25.47 31.83
C GLY A 182 49.11 -24.66 30.57
N PRO A 183 49.97 -24.57 29.57
CA PRO A 183 49.66 -23.88 28.31
C PRO A 183 48.40 -24.42 27.63
N THR A 184 48.17 -25.74 27.65
CA THR A 184 47.02 -26.40 27.05
C THR A 184 45.70 -25.98 27.74
N SER A 185 45.66 -26.06 29.08
CA SER A 185 44.47 -25.65 29.83
C SER A 185 44.15 -24.17 29.65
N ARG A 186 45.16 -23.28 29.59
CA ARG A 186 44.95 -21.85 29.31
C ARG A 186 44.38 -21.60 27.91
N THR A 187 44.85 -22.32 26.90
CA THR A 187 44.32 -22.25 25.53
C THR A 187 42.87 -22.72 25.50
N ILE A 188 42.50 -23.82 26.15
CA ILE A 188 41.10 -24.28 26.24
C ILE A 188 40.27 -23.28 27.01
N GLY A 189 40.76 -22.70 28.11
CA GLY A 189 40.07 -21.67 28.89
C GLY A 189 39.79 -20.40 28.10
N SER A 190 40.73 -19.96 27.26
CA SER A 190 40.50 -18.83 26.34
C SER A 190 39.38 -19.13 25.35
N LYS A 191 39.34 -20.31 24.71
CA LYS A 191 38.25 -20.73 23.80
C LYS A 191 36.93 -20.89 24.53
N GLN A 192 36.93 -21.30 25.78
CA GLN A 192 35.75 -21.37 26.64
C GLN A 192 35.17 -19.97 26.93
N GLN A 193 36.03 -18.98 27.17
CA GLN A 193 35.57 -17.59 27.32
C GLN A 193 34.97 -17.04 26.03
N GLN A 194 35.54 -17.34 24.87
CA GLN A 194 35.03 -16.95 23.59
C GLN A 194 33.62 -17.52 23.34
N VAL A 195 33.41 -18.83 23.55
CA VAL A 195 32.10 -19.45 23.40
C VAL A 195 31.07 -18.88 24.38
N ALA A 196 31.48 -18.53 25.59
CA ALA A 196 30.58 -17.94 26.58
C ALA A 196 30.06 -16.56 26.13
N SER A 197 30.89 -15.72 25.50
CA SER A 197 30.44 -14.45 24.95
C SER A 197 29.49 -14.64 23.78
N VAL A 198 29.70 -15.63 22.91
CA VAL A 198 28.76 -15.97 21.83
C VAL A 198 27.44 -16.51 22.40
N ALA A 199 27.51 -17.38 23.42
CA ALA A 199 26.32 -17.90 24.10
C ALA A 199 25.46 -16.77 24.72
N GLN A 200 26.13 -15.79 25.35
CA GLN A 200 25.45 -14.61 25.90
C GLN A 200 24.72 -13.79 24.80
N ALA A 201 25.40 -13.52 23.68
CA ALA A 201 24.80 -12.78 22.58
C ALA A 201 23.59 -13.53 21.97
N VAL A 202 23.64 -14.84 21.85
CA VAL A 202 22.52 -15.68 21.38
C VAL A 202 21.36 -15.68 22.39
N LEU A 203 21.65 -15.64 23.69
CA LEU A 203 20.64 -15.54 24.74
C LEU A 203 19.92 -14.15 24.66
N GLU A 204 20.67 -13.09 24.49
CA GLU A 204 20.15 -11.72 24.32
C GLU A 204 19.28 -11.62 23.06
N LEU A 205 19.68 -12.24 21.95
CA LEU A 205 18.85 -12.35 20.74
C LEU A 205 17.50 -13.01 21.06
N LYS A 206 17.50 -14.12 21.78
CA LYS A 206 16.27 -14.84 22.16
C LYS A 206 15.33 -13.95 22.99
N GLN A 207 15.87 -13.21 23.93
CA GLN A 207 15.09 -12.27 24.77
C GLN A 207 14.52 -11.11 23.92
N THR A 208 15.36 -10.49 23.08
CA THR A 208 14.98 -9.40 22.18
C THR A 208 13.90 -9.86 21.19
N ARG A 209 14.05 -11.07 20.62
CA ARG A 209 13.04 -11.64 19.72
C ARG A 209 11.69 -11.82 20.41
N ASN A 210 11.65 -12.41 21.60
CA ASN A 210 10.39 -12.64 22.33
C ASN A 210 9.70 -11.32 22.69
N ALA A 211 10.48 -10.31 23.09
CA ALA A 211 9.96 -8.97 23.35
C ALA A 211 9.44 -8.29 22.08
N ALA A 212 10.17 -8.42 20.95
CA ALA A 212 9.76 -7.87 19.65
C ALA A 212 8.48 -8.54 19.14
N GLU A 213 8.36 -9.87 19.23
CA GLU A 213 7.17 -10.62 18.82
C GLU A 213 5.92 -10.13 19.56
N GLY A 214 5.98 -10.01 20.89
CA GLY A 214 4.87 -9.49 21.69
C GLY A 214 4.52 -8.03 21.34
N ARG A 215 5.55 -7.17 21.11
CA ARG A 215 5.33 -5.77 20.72
C ARG A 215 4.73 -5.66 19.32
N LEU A 216 5.23 -6.41 18.35
CA LEU A 216 4.72 -6.43 16.98
C LEU A 216 3.27 -6.89 16.92
N ALA A 217 2.91 -7.95 17.64
CA ALA A 217 1.52 -8.41 17.73
C ALA A 217 0.59 -7.32 18.30
N GLY A 218 1.02 -6.61 19.35
CA GLY A 218 0.26 -5.48 19.90
C GLY A 218 0.09 -4.34 18.90
N LEU A 219 1.17 -3.92 18.23
CA LEU A 219 1.14 -2.85 17.24
C LEU A 219 0.29 -3.21 16.01
N GLN A 220 0.31 -4.45 15.55
CA GLN A 220 -0.56 -4.91 14.47
C GLN A 220 -2.04 -4.89 14.86
N SER A 221 -2.37 -5.31 16.09
CA SER A 221 -3.74 -5.21 16.61
C SER A 221 -4.21 -3.77 16.69
N GLU A 222 -3.34 -2.84 17.12
CA GLU A 222 -3.63 -1.41 17.17
C GLU A 222 -3.80 -0.82 15.77
N PHE A 223 -2.92 -1.19 14.81
CA PHE A 223 -3.02 -0.78 13.41
C PHE A 223 -4.37 -1.16 12.81
N ASN A 224 -4.77 -2.42 12.93
CA ASN A 224 -6.06 -2.90 12.44
C ASN A 224 -7.24 -2.23 13.17
N GLY A 225 -7.10 -1.98 14.47
CA GLY A 225 -8.09 -1.26 15.25
C GLY A 225 -8.32 0.17 14.78
N ILE A 226 -7.27 0.87 14.32
CA ILE A 226 -7.39 2.24 13.79
C ILE A 226 -8.04 2.25 12.41
N ILE A 227 -7.76 1.27 11.55
CA ILE A 227 -8.44 1.15 10.24
C ILE A 227 -9.95 1.06 10.44
N GLY A 228 -10.42 0.26 11.40
CA GLY A 228 -11.85 0.03 11.67
C GLY A 228 -12.56 1.14 12.46
N LYS A 229 -11.87 2.22 12.87
CA LYS A 229 -12.52 3.33 13.60
C LYS A 229 -13.24 4.27 12.65
N GLU A 230 -14.57 4.27 12.69
CA GLU A 230 -15.41 5.13 11.86
C GLU A 230 -15.39 6.61 12.31
N ASP A 231 -15.13 6.88 13.58
CA ASP A 231 -15.11 8.23 14.18
C ASP A 231 -13.84 9.03 13.88
N LEU A 232 -12.80 8.39 13.33
CA LEU A 232 -11.56 9.06 12.97
C LEU A 232 -11.64 9.67 11.56
N GLY A 233 -11.35 10.97 11.50
CA GLY A 233 -11.18 11.65 10.20
C GLY A 233 -9.99 11.09 9.42
N PRO A 234 -10.04 11.15 8.05
CA PRO A 234 -9.03 10.52 7.17
C PRO A 234 -7.59 10.97 7.46
N ALA A 235 -7.37 12.25 7.72
CA ALA A 235 -6.05 12.81 8.02
C ALA A 235 -5.48 12.28 9.34
N GLU A 236 -6.31 12.19 10.37
CA GLU A 236 -5.91 11.71 11.69
C GLU A 236 -5.68 10.18 11.66
N ARG A 237 -6.55 9.42 10.99
CA ARG A 237 -6.36 7.97 10.75
C ARG A 237 -5.01 7.72 10.08
N ARG A 238 -4.71 8.44 8.99
CA ARG A 238 -3.43 8.32 8.29
C ARG A 238 -2.24 8.61 9.21
N ARG A 239 -2.32 9.68 10.03
CA ARG A 239 -1.25 10.06 10.94
C ARG A 239 -0.96 8.94 11.95
N GLN A 240 -2.02 8.40 12.59
CA GLN A 240 -1.89 7.33 13.57
C GLN A 240 -1.35 6.04 12.96
N LEU A 241 -1.83 5.65 11.78
CA LEU A 241 -1.34 4.46 11.06
C LEU A 241 0.14 4.60 10.68
N GLN A 242 0.56 5.79 10.24
CA GLN A 242 1.95 6.06 9.90
C GLN A 242 2.85 6.01 11.15
N GLU A 243 2.37 6.49 12.29
CA GLU A 243 3.08 6.47 13.58
C GLU A 243 3.31 5.02 14.02
N ILE A 244 2.27 4.17 14.00
CA ILE A 244 2.38 2.75 14.33
C ILE A 244 3.26 2.02 13.33
N SER A 245 3.14 2.30 12.04
CA SER A 245 4.01 1.72 11.00
C SER A 245 5.49 2.01 11.27
N ASN A 246 5.81 3.24 11.68
CA ASN A 246 7.17 3.63 12.06
C ASN A 246 7.66 2.87 13.31
N GLU A 247 6.78 2.67 14.31
CA GLU A 247 7.12 1.86 15.49
C GLU A 247 7.38 0.40 15.14
N ILE A 248 6.57 -0.19 14.25
CA ILE A 248 6.78 -1.55 13.73
C ILE A 248 8.15 -1.62 13.04
N GLY A 249 8.43 -0.69 12.13
CA GLY A 249 9.72 -0.61 11.43
C GLY A 249 10.92 -0.48 12.38
N GLN A 250 10.80 0.33 13.44
CA GLN A 250 11.84 0.47 14.46
C GLN A 250 12.02 -0.83 15.27
N THR A 251 10.93 -1.50 15.62
CA THR A 251 10.98 -2.76 16.36
C THR A 251 11.66 -3.85 15.54
N ILE A 252 11.32 -3.95 14.25
CA ILE A 252 11.98 -4.89 13.33
C ILE A 252 13.46 -4.55 13.15
N SER A 253 13.80 -3.27 12.99
CA SER A 253 15.19 -2.82 12.85
C SER A 253 16.03 -3.18 14.09
N ARG A 254 15.49 -3.00 15.30
CA ARG A 254 16.15 -3.42 16.54
C ARG A 254 16.34 -4.93 16.60
N LEU A 255 15.34 -5.70 16.17
CA LEU A 255 15.43 -7.16 16.11
C LEU A 255 16.52 -7.60 15.14
N GLN A 256 16.59 -7.01 13.94
CA GLN A 256 17.62 -7.32 12.95
C GLN A 256 19.03 -6.97 13.45
N GLN A 257 19.19 -5.83 14.15
CA GLN A 257 20.46 -5.43 14.74
C GLN A 257 20.90 -6.33 15.90
N ALA A 258 19.95 -6.95 16.59
CA ALA A 258 20.25 -7.88 17.68
C ALA A 258 20.76 -9.25 17.19
N VAL A 259 20.63 -9.57 15.90
CA VAL A 259 21.11 -10.84 15.34
C VAL A 259 22.64 -10.83 15.28
N PRO A 260 23.37 -11.66 16.05
CA PRO A 260 24.83 -11.59 16.16
C PRO A 260 25.53 -12.39 15.04
N THR A 261 25.07 -12.25 13.78
CA THR A 261 25.58 -13.04 12.64
C THR A 261 27.09 -12.90 12.47
N ALA A 262 27.60 -11.67 12.54
CA ALA A 262 29.03 -11.38 12.39
C ALA A 262 29.85 -12.04 13.51
N LEU A 263 29.35 -12.01 14.76
CA LEU A 263 30.01 -12.62 15.89
C LEU A 263 30.05 -14.16 15.78
N ILE A 264 28.93 -14.76 15.36
CA ILE A 264 28.81 -16.22 15.19
C ILE A 264 29.70 -16.68 14.02
N SER A 265 29.75 -15.96 12.91
CA SER A 265 30.61 -16.25 11.76
C SER A 265 32.10 -16.11 12.12
N ALA A 266 32.45 -15.02 12.80
CA ALA A 266 33.85 -14.84 13.28
C ALA A 266 34.27 -15.95 14.25
N TYR A 267 33.36 -16.38 15.13
CA TYR A 267 33.66 -17.50 16.03
C TYR A 267 33.79 -18.84 15.28
N ALA A 268 32.96 -19.11 14.27
CA ALA A 268 33.11 -20.30 13.43
C ALA A 268 34.43 -20.31 12.68
N GLU A 269 34.90 -19.15 12.21
CA GLU A 269 36.22 -19.01 11.58
C GLU A 269 37.37 -19.26 12.57
N ASP A 270 37.30 -18.65 13.76
CA ASP A 270 38.29 -18.85 14.82
C ASP A 270 38.39 -20.34 15.25
N LEU A 271 37.25 -21.04 15.28
CA LEU A 271 37.24 -22.48 15.50
C LEU A 271 37.86 -23.26 14.32
N ARG A 272 37.70 -22.80 13.08
CA ARG A 272 38.27 -23.43 11.89
C ARG A 272 39.79 -23.27 11.83
N GLU A 273 40.32 -22.14 12.25
CA GLU A 273 41.75 -21.90 12.41
C GLU A 273 42.35 -22.85 13.45
N GLY A 274 41.60 -23.22 14.48
CA GLY A 274 42.00 -24.13 15.51
C GLY A 274 42.64 -23.46 16.72
N ALA A 275 43.55 -24.19 17.41
CA ALA A 275 44.20 -23.67 18.60
C ALA A 275 45.66 -24.11 18.66
N LEU A 276 46.54 -23.13 18.82
CA LEU A 276 47.97 -23.40 19.02
C LEU A 276 48.30 -23.47 20.51
N VAL A 277 48.93 -24.57 20.91
CA VAL A 277 49.46 -24.77 22.28
C VAL A 277 50.98 -24.60 22.25
N PRO A 278 51.54 -23.59 22.92
CA PRO A 278 52.97 -23.34 22.90
C PRO A 278 53.77 -24.60 23.37
N ARG A 279 54.76 -24.99 22.58
CA ARG A 279 55.70 -26.09 22.87
C ARG A 279 55.06 -27.49 22.97
N ASN A 280 53.83 -27.68 22.50
CA ASN A 280 53.18 -28.99 22.44
C ASN A 280 52.38 -29.12 21.13
N GLU A 281 53.05 -29.69 20.11
CA GLU A 281 52.47 -29.86 18.77
C GLU A 281 51.35 -30.90 18.75
N GLU A 282 51.47 -32.00 19.50
CA GLU A 282 50.45 -33.03 19.61
C GLU A 282 49.17 -32.51 20.25
N ALA A 283 49.29 -31.73 21.33
CA ALA A 283 48.13 -31.06 21.94
C ALA A 283 47.49 -30.03 21.00
N SER A 284 48.33 -29.29 20.25
CA SER A 284 47.84 -28.33 19.24
C SER A 284 47.00 -29.03 18.16
N GLN A 285 47.49 -30.16 17.66
CA GLN A 285 46.80 -30.91 16.61
C GLN A 285 45.48 -31.51 17.11
N LYS A 286 45.47 -32.15 18.27
CA LYS A 286 44.26 -32.69 18.90
C LYS A 286 43.20 -31.60 19.13
N LEU A 287 43.62 -30.47 19.69
CA LEU A 287 42.72 -29.36 19.98
C LEU A 287 42.19 -28.74 18.69
N THR A 288 43.03 -28.58 17.66
CA THR A 288 42.64 -28.09 16.35
C THR A 288 41.59 -29.00 15.68
N ASP A 289 41.76 -30.32 15.75
CA ASP A 289 40.80 -31.26 15.16
C ASP A 289 39.41 -31.19 15.85
N ILE A 290 39.42 -31.05 17.19
CA ILE A 290 38.19 -30.83 17.96
C ILE A 290 37.51 -29.52 17.53
N MET A 291 38.26 -28.39 17.46
CA MET A 291 37.76 -27.11 17.08
C MET A 291 37.20 -27.12 15.66
N ARG A 292 37.87 -27.72 14.69
CA ARG A 292 37.40 -27.91 13.33
C ARG A 292 36.12 -28.74 13.25
N GLY A 293 35.95 -29.74 14.10
CA GLY A 293 34.70 -30.49 14.23
C GLY A 293 33.53 -29.56 14.60
N HIS A 294 33.73 -28.74 15.63
CA HIS A 294 32.74 -27.73 16.05
C HIS A 294 32.49 -26.68 14.99
N ALA A 295 33.51 -26.17 14.31
CA ALA A 295 33.39 -25.22 13.22
C ALA A 295 32.51 -25.73 12.09
N ARG A 296 32.67 -26.99 11.66
CA ARG A 296 31.85 -27.60 10.61
C ARG A 296 30.37 -27.63 10.99
N THR A 297 30.06 -28.06 12.23
CA THR A 297 28.70 -28.14 12.74
C THR A 297 28.06 -26.76 12.81
N LEU A 298 28.81 -25.76 13.33
CA LEU A 298 28.33 -24.39 13.44
C LEU A 298 28.10 -23.75 12.07
N SER A 299 29.04 -23.89 11.12
CA SER A 299 28.95 -23.37 9.75
C SER A 299 27.77 -23.98 8.98
N ALA A 300 27.49 -25.28 9.17
CA ALA A 300 26.34 -25.92 8.52
C ALA A 300 25.02 -25.29 8.94
N VAL A 301 24.86 -24.86 10.19
CA VAL A 301 23.63 -24.19 10.65
C VAL A 301 23.59 -22.72 10.25
N ILE A 302 24.74 -22.03 10.27
CA ILE A 302 24.81 -20.64 9.80
C ILE A 302 24.34 -20.55 8.34
N ASN A 303 24.81 -21.41 7.46
CA ASN A 303 24.47 -21.43 6.05
C ASN A 303 22.95 -21.70 5.80
N THR A 304 22.26 -22.38 6.70
CA THR A 304 20.80 -22.58 6.64
C THR A 304 20.04 -21.39 7.23
N ALA A 305 20.69 -20.56 8.04
CA ALA A 305 20.09 -19.44 8.76
C ALA A 305 20.11 -18.11 7.99
N GLU A 306 20.80 -18.01 6.84
CA GLU A 306 20.87 -16.81 6.00
C GLU A 306 19.54 -16.54 5.23
N THR A 307 18.41 -16.62 5.91
CA THR A 307 17.14 -16.15 5.37
C THR A 307 17.07 -14.65 5.58
N GLN A 308 17.36 -13.86 4.55
CA GLN A 308 17.21 -12.41 4.61
C GLN A 308 15.72 -12.08 4.75
N ALA A 309 15.38 -11.25 5.71
CA ALA A 309 14.07 -10.61 5.75
C ALA A 309 13.86 -9.79 4.45
N GLY A 310 12.66 -9.83 3.91
CA GLY A 310 12.31 -9.07 2.70
C GLY A 310 12.56 -7.57 2.84
N THR A 311 12.34 -6.83 1.77
CA THR A 311 12.37 -5.36 1.82
C THR A 311 11.16 -4.82 2.57
N PRO A 312 11.34 -3.79 3.43
CA PRO A 312 10.21 -3.19 4.15
C PRO A 312 9.22 -2.58 3.14
N PRO A 313 7.91 -2.82 3.32
CA PRO A 313 6.89 -2.20 2.50
C PRO A 313 6.87 -0.69 2.74
N SER A 314 6.57 0.08 1.68
CA SER A 314 6.46 1.53 1.78
C SER A 314 5.04 1.93 2.20
N PHE A 315 4.92 2.86 3.15
CA PHE A 315 3.62 3.39 3.56
C PHE A 315 2.89 4.01 2.35
N PRO A 316 1.59 3.67 2.10
CA PRO A 316 0.89 4.11 0.90
C PRO A 316 0.77 5.63 0.83
N ALA A 317 0.86 6.17 -0.38
CA ALA A 317 0.55 7.57 -0.65
C ALA A 317 -0.97 7.81 -0.44
N LYS A 318 -1.40 9.07 -0.34
CA LYS A 318 -2.83 9.38 -0.37
C LYS A 318 -3.40 8.95 -1.72
N ALA A 319 -4.55 8.27 -1.70
CA ALA A 319 -5.22 7.89 -2.94
C ALA A 319 -5.55 9.11 -3.79
N GLY A 320 -5.12 9.08 -5.04
CA GLY A 320 -5.51 10.03 -6.08
C GLY A 320 -6.71 9.53 -6.88
N VAL A 321 -7.23 10.38 -7.77
CA VAL A 321 -8.34 9.97 -8.66
C VAL A 321 -7.98 8.73 -9.50
N SER A 322 -6.73 8.62 -9.96
CA SER A 322 -6.27 7.45 -10.72
C SER A 322 -6.30 6.17 -9.90
N ASP A 323 -5.97 6.26 -8.61
CA ASP A 323 -5.90 5.10 -7.72
C ASP A 323 -7.31 4.56 -7.43
N THR A 324 -8.30 5.46 -7.29
CA THR A 324 -9.72 5.06 -7.11
C THR A 324 -10.25 4.28 -8.31
N PHE A 325 -9.78 4.57 -9.53
CA PHE A 325 -10.14 3.79 -10.71
C PHE A 325 -9.56 2.37 -10.70
N GLY A 326 -8.45 2.12 -10.01
CA GLY A 326 -7.92 0.78 -9.79
C GLY A 326 -8.89 -0.12 -9.02
N TYR A 327 -9.74 0.47 -8.19
CA TYR A 327 -10.76 -0.23 -7.39
C TYR A 327 -12.17 -0.14 -7.96
N ILE A 328 -12.35 0.29 -9.23
CA ILE A 328 -13.68 0.49 -9.84
C ILE A 328 -14.57 -0.75 -9.80
N PHE A 329 -13.98 -1.94 -9.93
CA PHE A 329 -14.72 -3.19 -9.85
C PHE A 329 -15.21 -3.49 -8.43
N HIS A 330 -14.51 -3.02 -7.40
CA HIS A 330 -14.95 -3.13 -6.00
C HIS A 330 -16.19 -2.25 -5.75
N PHE A 331 -16.22 -1.07 -6.37
CA PHE A 331 -17.30 -0.09 -6.25
C PHE A 331 -18.23 -0.07 -7.48
N LEU A 332 -18.33 -1.19 -8.22
CA LEU A 332 -19.08 -1.26 -9.47
C LEU A 332 -20.53 -0.76 -9.39
N PRO A 333 -21.34 -1.10 -8.36
CA PRO A 333 -22.71 -0.59 -8.27
C PRO A 333 -22.77 0.94 -8.20
N LEU A 334 -21.89 1.57 -7.42
CA LEU A 334 -21.81 3.01 -7.28
C LEU A 334 -21.32 3.67 -8.58
N ALA A 335 -20.27 3.10 -9.20
CA ALA A 335 -19.76 3.56 -10.48
C ALA A 335 -20.84 3.56 -11.58
N LEU A 336 -21.67 2.51 -11.65
CA LEU A 336 -22.76 2.41 -12.60
C LEU A 336 -23.85 3.47 -12.35
N ILE A 337 -24.20 3.73 -11.10
CA ILE A 337 -25.19 4.78 -10.77
C ILE A 337 -24.69 6.15 -11.24
N ILE A 338 -23.43 6.49 -10.90
CA ILE A 338 -22.83 7.77 -11.30
C ILE A 338 -22.73 7.86 -12.83
N LEU A 339 -22.29 6.79 -13.51
CA LEU A 339 -22.19 6.74 -14.97
C LEU A 339 -23.56 6.99 -15.64
N VAL A 340 -24.62 6.39 -15.09
CA VAL A 340 -25.98 6.59 -15.62
C VAL A 340 -26.40 8.05 -15.48
N VAL A 341 -26.15 8.67 -14.35
CA VAL A 341 -26.52 10.07 -14.10
C VAL A 341 -25.73 11.04 -14.99
N GLU A 342 -24.39 10.85 -15.06
CA GLU A 342 -23.50 11.82 -15.68
C GLU A 342 -23.39 11.66 -17.21
N LEU A 343 -23.52 10.44 -17.74
CA LEU A 343 -23.29 10.16 -19.16
C LEU A 343 -24.52 9.63 -19.88
N VAL A 344 -25.17 8.60 -19.31
CA VAL A 344 -26.28 7.94 -20.03
C VAL A 344 -27.51 8.85 -20.08
N PHE A 345 -27.88 9.47 -18.97
CA PHE A 345 -29.08 10.29 -18.90
C PHE A 345 -29.02 11.50 -19.86
N PRO A 346 -27.97 12.34 -19.91
CA PRO A 346 -27.90 13.44 -20.90
C PRO A 346 -27.89 12.94 -22.36
N SER A 347 -27.21 11.79 -22.59
CA SER A 347 -27.15 11.17 -23.92
C SER A 347 -28.54 10.72 -24.39
N VAL A 348 -29.26 10.01 -23.52
CA VAL A 348 -30.64 9.56 -23.83
C VAL A 348 -31.56 10.76 -24.08
N LEU A 349 -31.44 11.81 -23.27
CA LEU A 349 -32.24 13.03 -23.44
C LEU A 349 -31.91 13.73 -24.77
N PHE A 350 -30.65 13.76 -25.20
CA PHE A 350 -30.24 14.27 -26.49
C PHE A 350 -30.90 13.47 -27.65
N PHE A 351 -30.81 12.14 -27.63
CA PHE A 351 -31.40 11.29 -28.66
C PHE A 351 -32.92 11.38 -28.68
N TYR A 352 -33.57 11.43 -27.53
CA TYR A 352 -35.00 11.61 -27.42
C TYR A 352 -35.44 12.93 -28.07
N THR A 353 -34.75 14.01 -27.77
CA THR A 353 -35.03 15.35 -28.33
C THR A 353 -34.77 15.38 -29.85
N LEU A 354 -33.66 14.78 -30.28
CA LEU A 354 -33.36 14.64 -31.72
C LEU A 354 -34.46 13.91 -32.49
N PHE A 355 -34.92 12.79 -31.91
CA PHE A 355 -35.99 11.99 -32.55
C PHE A 355 -37.30 12.77 -32.64
N ALA A 356 -37.65 13.49 -31.58
CA ALA A 356 -38.85 14.33 -31.55
C ALA A 356 -38.79 15.42 -32.61
N TYR A 357 -37.65 16.11 -32.79
CA TYR A 357 -37.48 17.12 -33.83
C TYR A 357 -37.52 16.50 -35.24
N ARG A 358 -36.88 15.35 -35.48
CA ARG A 358 -36.93 14.68 -36.80
C ARG A 358 -38.34 14.28 -37.21
N GLN A 359 -39.15 13.77 -36.29
CA GLN A 359 -40.55 13.43 -36.59
C GLN A 359 -41.39 14.66 -36.98
N ARG A 360 -41.09 15.81 -36.44
CA ARG A 360 -41.82 17.04 -36.75
C ARG A 360 -41.38 17.64 -38.06
N VAL A 361 -40.07 17.76 -38.28
CA VAL A 361 -39.53 18.20 -39.58
C VAL A 361 -40.13 17.37 -40.72
N LYS A 362 -40.25 16.03 -40.54
CA LYS A 362 -40.88 15.17 -41.54
C LYS A 362 -42.39 15.48 -41.77
N ARG A 363 -43.13 15.83 -40.71
CA ARG A 363 -44.57 16.21 -40.81
C ARG A 363 -44.82 17.54 -41.50
N ASP A 364 -43.85 18.46 -41.39
CA ASP A 364 -43.97 19.79 -42.00
C ASP A 364 -43.58 19.79 -43.49
N TYR A 365 -42.98 18.70 -44.00
CA TYR A 365 -42.62 18.50 -45.42
C TYR A 365 -43.58 17.57 -46.17
N ASP A 366 -44.40 16.77 -45.48
CA ASP A 366 -45.48 15.96 -46.05
C ASP A 366 -46.79 16.75 -46.05
#